data_ebc04331de1067b8e7c400115885b557
#
_entry.id   ebc04331de1067b8e7c400115885b557
#
_cell.length_a   1.000
_cell.length_b   1.000
_cell.length_c   1.000
_cell.angle_alpha   90.00
_cell.angle_beta   90.00
_cell.angle_gamma   90.00
#
_symmetry.space_group_name_H-M   'P 1'
#
loop_
_entity.id
_entity.type
_entity.pdbx_description
1 polymer ?
#
loop_
_entity_poly.entity_id
_entity_poly.type
_entity_poly.pdbx_seq_one_letter_code
_entity_poly.pdbx_strand_id
1 'polypeptide(L)'
;MVTTAPLVFPAGTSHQGPVPVIQADEVAVVRDGRAILDAVSLTVREGEHWALLGANGAGKSTLLGLLGAVSHPTRGTVRVLGRTLGRVDLRELRTLLGHVNPRHPLQSALTVRQVTLTGLTNSVEPLPRWTPTADERARADELLAMLGMAGKEASRWPALSQGERGRTLIARSLMPSPRLLLLDEPATGLDLAAREQLLDSLDALREEHPELATVLVTHHLEELPASTTHAMLLRGGRCVASGPADEVLTTDRVSDCFGHPVRITRTEGRWTARAQRAQRVTRR
;
A
#
# COMPACT_ATOMS: atom_id res chain seq x y z
N MET A 1 -10.02 29.92 -14.27
CA MET A 1 -9.68 28.83 -15.19
C MET A 1 -8.20 28.56 -15.02
N VAL A 2 -7.83 27.52 -14.28
CA VAL A 2 -6.43 27.05 -14.22
C VAL A 2 -6.41 25.80 -15.08
N THR A 3 -5.91 25.96 -16.29
CA THR A 3 -5.70 24.88 -17.24
C THR A 3 -4.53 24.04 -16.72
N THR A 4 -4.82 22.87 -16.14
CA THR A 4 -3.81 21.87 -15.79
C THR A 4 -3.37 21.21 -17.10
N ALA A 5 -2.26 21.66 -17.66
CA ALA A 5 -1.63 20.97 -18.77
C ALA A 5 -1.16 19.59 -18.30
N PRO A 6 -1.32 18.52 -19.10
CA PRO A 6 -0.74 17.23 -18.79
C PRO A 6 0.77 17.39 -18.72
N LEU A 7 1.40 16.94 -17.63
CA LEU A 7 2.85 16.89 -17.46
C LEU A 7 3.41 15.94 -18.53
N VAL A 8 3.91 16.51 -19.61
CA VAL A 8 4.70 15.80 -20.61
C VAL A 8 6.07 15.53 -19.97
N PHE A 9 6.32 14.28 -19.63
CA PHE A 9 7.65 13.84 -19.23
C PHE A 9 8.54 13.83 -20.47
N PRO A 10 9.80 14.34 -20.40
CA PRO A 10 10.72 14.23 -21.51
C PRO A 10 10.95 12.74 -21.83
N ALA A 11 10.77 12.37 -23.08
CA ALA A 11 11.18 11.09 -23.62
C ALA A 11 12.72 11.02 -23.51
N GLY A 12 13.21 10.43 -22.43
CA GLY A 12 14.61 10.31 -22.12
C GLY A 12 15.03 8.86 -22.07
N THR A 13 15.84 8.48 -23.05
CA THR A 13 16.81 7.38 -23.08
C THR A 13 16.27 5.98 -22.69
N SER A 14 16.31 5.10 -23.65
CA SER A 14 16.08 3.65 -23.60
C SER A 14 16.78 2.98 -22.40
N HIS A 15 16.12 2.91 -21.26
CA HIS A 15 16.45 1.98 -20.19
C HIS A 15 15.60 0.72 -20.36
N GLN A 16 16.27 -0.37 -20.66
CA GLN A 16 15.68 -1.71 -20.80
C GLN A 16 15.27 -2.26 -19.42
N GLY A 17 14.17 -1.77 -18.85
CA GLY A 17 13.62 -2.28 -17.60
C GLY A 17 12.55 -1.36 -17.02
N PRO A 18 11.65 -1.89 -16.16
CA PRO A 18 10.60 -1.10 -15.51
C PRO A 18 11.18 0.09 -14.72
N VAL A 19 10.53 1.26 -14.85
CA VAL A 19 11.01 2.52 -14.25
C VAL A 19 10.85 2.46 -12.72
N PRO A 20 11.88 2.85 -11.93
CA PRO A 20 11.72 2.92 -10.47
C PRO A 20 10.70 4.00 -10.07
N VAL A 21 9.70 3.60 -9.29
CA VAL A 21 8.72 4.53 -8.66
C VAL A 21 9.11 4.87 -7.22
N ILE A 22 9.85 3.97 -6.56
CA ILE A 22 10.48 4.21 -5.26
C ILE A 22 11.95 3.80 -5.33
N GLN A 23 12.81 4.61 -4.74
CA GLN A 23 14.19 4.29 -4.42
C GLN A 23 14.50 4.81 -3.02
N ALA A 24 14.75 3.90 -2.09
CA ALA A 24 15.22 4.19 -0.75
C ALA A 24 16.61 3.59 -0.62
N ASP A 25 17.61 4.44 -0.33
CA ASP A 25 19.01 4.05 -0.24
C ASP A 25 19.51 4.26 1.19
N GLU A 26 19.81 3.17 1.89
CA GLU A 26 20.33 3.12 3.28
C GLU A 26 19.60 4.06 4.24
N VAL A 27 18.27 4.05 4.18
CA VAL A 27 17.47 4.96 4.99
C VAL A 27 17.49 4.57 6.46
N ALA A 28 17.73 5.55 7.32
CA ALA A 28 17.62 5.42 8.76
C ALA A 28 16.65 6.47 9.32
N VAL A 29 15.91 6.09 10.35
CA VAL A 29 15.03 6.98 11.11
C VAL A 29 15.34 6.81 12.60
N VAL A 30 15.72 7.92 13.24
CA VAL A 30 15.98 7.96 14.68
C VAL A 30 14.94 8.86 15.34
N ARG A 31 14.30 8.38 16.40
CA ARG A 31 13.38 9.15 17.25
C ARG A 31 13.76 8.93 18.70
N ASP A 32 13.88 9.99 19.47
CA ASP A 32 14.24 9.97 20.89
C ASP A 32 15.48 9.10 21.18
N GLY A 33 16.51 9.22 20.34
CA GLY A 33 17.76 8.47 20.43
C GLY A 33 17.67 6.98 20.03
N ARG A 34 16.48 6.48 19.63
CA ARG A 34 16.30 5.08 19.21
C ARG A 34 16.18 4.99 17.68
N ALA A 35 16.93 4.08 17.08
CA ALA A 35 16.79 3.76 15.69
C ALA A 35 15.46 2.98 15.48
N ILE A 36 14.55 3.57 14.69
CA ILE A 36 13.30 2.92 14.24
C ILE A 36 13.53 2.19 12.93
N LEU A 37 14.35 2.78 12.05
CA LEU A 37 14.87 2.16 10.84
C LEU A 37 16.39 2.33 10.84
N ASP A 38 17.10 1.32 10.34
CA ASP A 38 18.56 1.29 10.31
C ASP A 38 19.06 0.69 8.98
N ALA A 39 19.58 1.56 8.12
CA ALA A 39 20.15 1.24 6.81
C ALA A 39 19.24 0.37 5.93
N VAL A 40 17.96 0.73 5.79
CA VAL A 40 17.01 0.01 4.94
C VAL A 40 17.10 0.52 3.51
N SER A 41 17.29 -0.39 2.54
CA SER A 41 17.26 -0.09 1.11
C SER A 41 16.14 -0.83 0.42
N LEU A 42 15.41 -0.15 -0.47
CA LEU A 42 14.28 -0.70 -1.24
C LEU A 42 14.16 0.02 -2.58
N THR A 43 14.01 -0.75 -3.65
CA THR A 43 13.63 -0.22 -4.95
C THR A 43 12.33 -0.88 -5.39
N VAL A 44 11.29 -0.09 -5.67
CA VAL A 44 10.01 -0.54 -6.25
C VAL A 44 9.92 0.02 -7.66
N ARG A 45 9.55 -0.82 -8.62
CA ARG A 45 9.39 -0.43 -10.02
C ARG A 45 7.92 -0.43 -10.43
N GLU A 46 7.62 0.18 -11.57
CA GLU A 46 6.28 0.12 -12.17
C GLU A 46 5.81 -1.33 -12.34
N GLY A 47 4.54 -1.57 -12.02
CA GLY A 47 3.91 -2.90 -12.11
C GLY A 47 4.36 -3.90 -11.05
N GLU A 48 5.24 -3.53 -10.12
CA GLU A 48 5.60 -4.39 -9.00
C GLU A 48 4.61 -4.25 -7.85
N HIS A 49 4.23 -5.39 -7.27
CA HIS A 49 3.34 -5.48 -6.11
C HIS A 49 4.10 -6.03 -4.92
N TRP A 50 4.44 -5.14 -4.00
CA TRP A 50 5.29 -5.43 -2.85
C TRP A 50 4.50 -5.69 -1.59
N ALA A 51 4.88 -6.74 -0.86
CA ALA A 51 4.48 -7.01 0.50
C ALA A 51 5.57 -6.57 1.47
N LEU A 52 5.27 -5.65 2.39
CA LEU A 52 6.14 -5.27 3.49
C LEU A 52 5.66 -5.95 4.77
N LEU A 53 6.40 -6.97 5.21
CA LEU A 53 6.05 -7.86 6.31
C LEU A 53 6.99 -7.70 7.51
N GLY A 54 6.49 -8.00 8.69
CA GLY A 54 7.26 -8.00 9.94
C GLY A 54 6.35 -7.88 11.15
N ALA A 55 6.87 -8.19 12.32
CA ALA A 55 6.14 -8.08 13.58
C ALA A 55 5.70 -6.64 13.88
N ASN A 56 4.77 -6.46 14.82
CA ASN A 56 4.40 -5.14 15.30
C ASN A 56 5.62 -4.44 15.91
N GLY A 57 5.80 -3.15 15.60
CA GLY A 57 6.98 -2.40 16.02
C GLY A 57 8.24 -2.63 15.17
N ALA A 58 8.20 -3.43 14.10
CA ALA A 58 9.36 -3.67 13.23
C ALA A 58 9.80 -2.45 12.41
N GLY A 59 9.01 -1.36 12.35
CA GLY A 59 9.31 -0.14 11.58
C GLY A 59 8.51 0.00 10.29
N LYS A 60 7.59 -0.92 9.97
CA LYS A 60 6.82 -0.95 8.71
C LYS A 60 6.10 0.37 8.40
N SER A 61 5.28 0.87 9.32
CA SER A 61 4.55 2.14 9.11
C SER A 61 5.48 3.35 9.05
N THR A 62 6.67 3.29 9.69
CA THR A 62 7.69 4.33 9.54
C THR A 62 8.30 4.31 8.13
N LEU A 63 8.63 3.13 7.61
CA LEU A 63 9.10 2.99 6.23
C LEU A 63 8.01 3.45 5.26
N LEU A 64 6.77 2.96 5.42
CA LEU A 64 5.64 3.39 4.58
C LEU A 64 5.44 4.92 4.60
N GLY A 65 5.61 5.56 5.75
CA GLY A 65 5.55 7.01 5.88
C GLY A 65 6.64 7.76 5.09
N LEU A 66 7.84 7.18 4.96
CA LEU A 66 8.88 7.70 4.06
C LEU A 66 8.45 7.54 2.60
N LEU A 67 8.00 6.34 2.21
CA LEU A 67 7.59 6.03 0.83
C LEU A 67 6.38 6.86 0.39
N GLY A 68 5.47 7.19 1.31
CA GLY A 68 4.30 8.05 1.10
C GLY A 68 4.58 9.55 1.23
N ALA A 69 5.86 9.97 1.31
CA ALA A 69 6.24 11.37 1.48
C ALA A 69 5.56 12.06 2.71
N VAL A 70 5.27 11.28 3.77
CA VAL A 70 4.69 11.79 5.02
C VAL A 70 5.78 12.26 5.98
N SER A 71 6.94 11.65 5.94
CA SER A 71 8.10 11.96 6.79
C SER A 71 9.40 11.93 5.99
N HIS A 72 10.48 12.40 6.60
CA HIS A 72 11.82 12.40 6.03
C HIS A 72 12.72 11.41 6.77
N PRO A 73 13.71 10.79 6.08
CA PRO A 73 14.72 9.98 6.75
C PRO A 73 15.66 10.88 7.57
N THR A 74 16.23 10.33 8.65
CA THR A 74 17.31 10.99 9.42
C THR A 74 18.65 10.86 8.67
N ARG A 75 18.85 9.74 7.96
CA ARG A 75 20.02 9.48 7.08
C ARG A 75 19.53 8.67 5.87
N GLY A 76 20.36 8.66 4.83
CA GLY A 76 20.03 8.01 3.57
C GLY A 76 19.19 8.90 2.66
N THR A 77 18.74 8.35 1.56
CA THR A 77 17.99 9.09 0.53
C THR A 77 16.73 8.34 0.15
N VAL A 78 15.62 9.07 -0.01
CA VAL A 78 14.38 8.52 -0.57
C VAL A 78 14.01 9.33 -1.80
N ARG A 79 13.78 8.64 -2.91
CA ARG A 79 13.20 9.19 -4.13
C ARG A 79 11.87 8.51 -4.41
N VAL A 80 10.86 9.30 -4.70
CA VAL A 80 9.52 8.83 -5.06
C VAL A 80 9.13 9.48 -6.37
N LEU A 81 8.79 8.69 -7.37
CA LEU A 81 8.52 9.14 -8.75
C LEU A 81 9.65 10.04 -9.30
N GLY A 82 10.92 9.66 -9.05
CA GLY A 82 12.10 10.41 -9.45
C GLY A 82 12.41 11.67 -8.64
N ARG A 83 11.55 12.06 -7.71
CA ARG A 83 11.68 13.26 -6.87
C ARG A 83 12.30 12.93 -5.51
N THR A 84 13.37 13.60 -5.13
CA THR A 84 14.08 13.38 -3.86
C THR A 84 13.34 14.07 -2.71
N LEU A 85 13.00 13.34 -1.63
CA LEU A 85 12.43 13.93 -0.43
C LEU A 85 13.38 14.97 0.17
N GLY A 86 12.81 16.08 0.65
CA GLY A 86 13.57 17.24 1.12
C GLY A 86 13.97 18.26 0.03
N ARG A 87 13.71 17.95 -1.26
CA ARG A 87 13.94 18.84 -2.41
C ARG A 87 12.71 19.02 -3.30
N VAL A 88 11.54 18.65 -2.81
CA VAL A 88 10.26 18.68 -3.53
C VAL A 88 9.17 19.18 -2.61
N ASP A 89 8.14 19.83 -3.16
CA ASP A 89 6.91 20.11 -2.44
C ASP A 89 6.20 18.77 -2.17
N LEU A 90 6.12 18.38 -0.89
CA LEU A 90 5.47 17.14 -0.48
C LEU A 90 3.96 17.15 -0.74
N ARG A 91 3.32 18.32 -0.79
CA ARG A 91 1.88 18.42 -1.09
C ARG A 91 1.64 18.04 -2.55
N GLU A 92 2.43 18.59 -3.47
CA GLU A 92 2.38 18.23 -4.89
C GLU A 92 2.70 16.75 -5.09
N LEU A 93 3.76 16.24 -4.46
CA LEU A 93 4.13 14.83 -4.60
C LEU A 93 3.01 13.89 -4.13
N ARG A 94 2.36 14.20 -3.01
CA ARG A 94 1.28 13.37 -2.46
C ARG A 94 0.03 13.31 -3.36
N THR A 95 -0.19 14.27 -4.24
CA THR A 95 -1.30 14.18 -5.21
C THR A 95 -1.08 13.10 -6.27
N LEU A 96 0.17 12.68 -6.45
CA LEU A 96 0.55 11.63 -7.41
C LEU A 96 0.60 10.23 -6.76
N LEU A 97 0.32 10.14 -5.47
CA LEU A 97 0.38 8.91 -4.68
C LEU A 97 -1.01 8.55 -4.15
N GLY A 98 -1.38 7.29 -4.26
CA GLY A 98 -2.50 6.73 -3.51
C GLY A 98 -2.01 6.28 -2.13
N HIS A 99 -2.65 6.73 -1.06
CA HIS A 99 -2.35 6.24 0.28
C HIS A 99 -3.64 5.89 1.00
N VAL A 100 -3.78 4.61 1.31
CA VAL A 100 -4.93 4.06 2.02
C VAL A 100 -4.55 3.78 3.46
N ASN A 101 -5.17 4.51 4.38
CA ASN A 101 -5.09 4.27 5.80
C ASN A 101 -6.50 3.93 6.32
N PRO A 102 -6.73 2.74 6.89
CA PRO A 102 -8.06 2.35 7.40
C PRO A 102 -8.56 3.26 8.54
N ARG A 103 -7.67 4.01 9.18
CA ARG A 103 -8.03 5.03 10.20
C ARG A 103 -8.35 6.39 9.58
N HIS A 104 -9.03 6.41 8.44
CA HIS A 104 -9.43 7.66 7.79
C HIS A 104 -10.33 8.50 8.71
N PRO A 105 -10.01 9.79 8.94
CA PRO A 105 -10.67 10.61 9.99
C PRO A 105 -12.05 11.13 9.61
N LEU A 106 -12.68 10.64 8.55
CA LEU A 106 -14.01 11.05 8.10
C LEU A 106 -15.07 10.72 9.15
N GLN A 107 -15.77 11.73 9.63
CA GLN A 107 -16.87 11.62 10.59
C GLN A 107 -18.24 12.00 10.01
N SER A 108 -18.27 12.68 8.86
CA SER A 108 -19.51 13.14 8.24
C SER A 108 -20.27 12.01 7.55
N ALA A 109 -21.58 12.21 7.35
CA ALA A 109 -22.45 11.26 6.69
C ALA A 109 -22.41 11.41 5.15
N LEU A 110 -21.22 11.55 4.56
CA LEU A 110 -21.03 11.54 3.11
C LEU A 110 -21.47 10.21 2.50
N THR A 111 -21.89 10.25 1.24
CA THR A 111 -22.11 9.03 0.48
C THR A 111 -20.78 8.42 0.04
N VAL A 112 -20.77 7.11 -0.26
CA VAL A 112 -19.63 6.38 -0.82
C VAL A 112 -19.03 7.12 -2.01
N ARG A 113 -19.87 7.55 -2.99
CA ARG A 113 -19.43 8.34 -4.13
C ARG A 113 -18.78 9.66 -3.71
N GLN A 114 -19.37 10.38 -2.74
CA GLN A 114 -18.77 11.63 -2.26
C GLN A 114 -17.41 11.40 -1.62
N VAL A 115 -17.26 10.36 -0.79
CA VAL A 115 -15.96 9.98 -0.21
C VAL A 115 -14.95 9.68 -1.30
N THR A 116 -15.32 8.88 -2.29
CA THR A 116 -14.45 8.54 -3.42
C THR A 116 -13.97 9.79 -4.15
N LEU A 117 -14.88 10.71 -4.47
CA LEU A 117 -14.60 11.97 -5.16
C LEU A 117 -13.64 12.89 -4.39
N THR A 118 -13.60 12.85 -3.05
CA THR A 118 -12.63 13.65 -2.28
C THR A 118 -11.17 13.26 -2.56
N GLY A 119 -10.93 12.14 -3.23
CA GLY A 119 -9.61 11.75 -3.71
C GLY A 119 -8.98 12.74 -4.68
N LEU A 120 -9.79 13.38 -5.53
CA LEU A 120 -9.34 14.40 -6.49
C LEU A 120 -8.80 15.67 -5.81
N THR A 121 -9.34 16.01 -4.67
CA THR A 121 -8.94 17.22 -3.89
C THR A 121 -7.97 16.90 -2.77
N ASN A 122 -7.67 15.61 -2.56
CA ASN A 122 -6.88 15.10 -1.45
C ASN A 122 -7.33 15.65 -0.09
N SER A 123 -8.63 15.86 0.09
CA SER A 123 -9.27 16.40 1.31
C SER A 123 -10.09 15.31 2.01
N VAL A 124 -10.35 15.46 3.31
CA VAL A 124 -11.23 14.55 4.06
C VAL A 124 -12.70 14.80 3.71
N GLU A 125 -13.05 16.06 3.54
CA GLU A 125 -14.39 16.54 3.20
C GLU A 125 -14.40 17.22 1.83
N PRO A 126 -15.52 17.24 1.11
CA PRO A 126 -15.64 18.01 -0.12
C PRO A 126 -15.29 19.48 0.10
N LEU A 127 -14.50 20.05 -0.81
CA LEU A 127 -14.15 21.47 -0.71
C LEU A 127 -15.40 22.35 -0.97
N PRO A 128 -15.56 23.47 -0.24
CA PRO A 128 -16.64 24.42 -0.49
C PRO A 128 -16.63 24.89 -1.95
N ARG A 129 -17.80 24.91 -2.59
CA ARG A 129 -18.00 25.34 -3.97
C ARG A 129 -17.33 24.47 -5.04
N TRP A 130 -16.66 23.36 -4.68
CA TRP A 130 -16.21 22.40 -5.66
C TRP A 130 -17.36 21.48 -6.08
N THR A 131 -17.56 21.35 -7.38
CA THR A 131 -18.59 20.46 -7.95
C THR A 131 -17.90 19.51 -8.93
N PRO A 132 -17.96 18.21 -8.71
CA PRO A 132 -17.37 17.23 -9.63
C PRO A 132 -18.09 17.26 -10.98
N THR A 133 -17.35 17.06 -12.06
CA THR A 133 -17.86 16.92 -13.43
C THR A 133 -18.66 15.62 -13.60
N ALA A 134 -19.32 15.45 -14.75
CA ALA A 134 -19.98 14.18 -15.06
C ALA A 134 -18.96 13.05 -15.21
N ASP A 135 -17.82 13.32 -15.85
CA ASP A 135 -16.76 12.32 -16.09
C ASP A 135 -16.09 11.89 -14.76
N GLU A 136 -15.85 12.84 -13.84
CA GLU A 136 -15.33 12.50 -12.52
C GLU A 136 -16.28 11.61 -11.70
N ARG A 137 -17.60 11.85 -11.82
CA ARG A 137 -18.63 10.99 -11.21
C ARG A 137 -18.66 9.61 -11.84
N ALA A 138 -18.63 9.53 -13.16
CA ALA A 138 -18.60 8.26 -13.89
C ALA A 138 -17.37 7.44 -13.48
N ARG A 139 -16.18 8.07 -13.47
CA ARG A 139 -14.94 7.43 -12.99
C ARG A 139 -15.03 6.94 -11.55
N ALA A 140 -15.65 7.70 -10.64
CA ALA A 140 -15.83 7.26 -9.26
C ALA A 140 -16.71 5.98 -9.20
N ASP A 141 -17.78 5.92 -10.00
CA ASP A 141 -18.67 4.77 -10.07
C ASP A 141 -17.99 3.55 -10.69
N GLU A 142 -17.16 3.73 -11.73
CA GLU A 142 -16.33 2.67 -12.33
C GLU A 142 -15.35 2.07 -11.32
N LEU A 143 -14.61 2.92 -10.61
CA LEU A 143 -13.68 2.47 -9.55
C LEU A 143 -14.40 1.75 -8.41
N LEU A 144 -15.58 2.22 -8.02
CA LEU A 144 -16.40 1.55 -7.01
C LEU A 144 -16.89 0.19 -7.51
N ALA A 145 -17.34 0.09 -8.76
CA ALA A 145 -17.78 -1.17 -9.34
C ALA A 145 -16.64 -2.20 -9.42
N MET A 146 -15.44 -1.79 -9.88
CA MET A 146 -14.22 -2.62 -9.89
C MET A 146 -13.91 -3.21 -8.51
N LEU A 147 -14.09 -2.41 -7.46
CA LEU A 147 -13.83 -2.81 -6.07
C LEU A 147 -15.04 -3.50 -5.40
N GLY A 148 -16.02 -4.00 -6.17
CA GLY A 148 -17.18 -4.72 -5.64
C GLY A 148 -18.13 -3.85 -4.81
N MET A 149 -18.19 -2.54 -5.09
CA MET A 149 -19.07 -1.58 -4.41
C MET A 149 -20.20 -1.09 -5.30
N ALA A 150 -20.48 -1.76 -6.43
CA ALA A 150 -21.62 -1.45 -7.31
C ALA A 150 -22.95 -1.49 -6.54
N GLY A 151 -23.78 -0.47 -6.74
CA GLY A 151 -25.06 -0.30 -6.03
C GLY A 151 -24.93 0.26 -4.61
N LYS A 152 -23.72 0.58 -4.14
CA LYS A 152 -23.45 1.19 -2.83
C LYS A 152 -23.12 2.69 -2.90
N GLU A 153 -23.12 3.31 -4.07
CA GLU A 153 -22.68 4.68 -4.34
C GLU A 153 -23.42 5.71 -3.48
N ALA A 154 -24.70 5.47 -3.22
CA ALA A 154 -25.57 6.31 -2.39
C ALA A 154 -25.56 5.94 -0.91
N SER A 155 -24.93 4.84 -0.52
CA SER A 155 -24.83 4.42 0.89
C SER A 155 -24.03 5.45 1.70
N ARG A 156 -24.42 5.64 2.98
CA ARG A 156 -23.77 6.61 3.86
C ARG A 156 -22.55 5.99 4.55
N TRP A 157 -21.45 6.75 4.63
CA TRP A 157 -20.19 6.33 5.25
C TRP A 157 -20.36 5.68 6.64
N PRO A 158 -21.15 6.24 7.58
CA PRO A 158 -21.30 5.63 8.90
C PRO A 158 -21.98 4.26 8.89
N ALA A 159 -22.78 3.95 7.84
CA ALA A 159 -23.52 2.68 7.73
C ALA A 159 -22.69 1.57 7.06
N LEU A 160 -21.49 1.86 6.59
CA LEU A 160 -20.63 0.89 5.91
C LEU A 160 -19.96 -0.06 6.92
N SER A 161 -19.83 -1.32 6.53
CA SER A 161 -18.92 -2.27 7.18
C SER A 161 -17.46 -1.81 7.02
N GLN A 162 -16.57 -2.38 7.83
CA GLN A 162 -15.12 -2.08 7.74
C GLN A 162 -14.56 -2.41 6.35
N GLY A 163 -14.96 -3.53 5.74
CA GLY A 163 -14.54 -3.91 4.40
C GLY A 163 -15.04 -2.96 3.31
N GLU A 164 -16.30 -2.52 3.39
CA GLU A 164 -16.85 -1.52 2.48
C GLU A 164 -16.13 -0.17 2.61
N ARG A 165 -15.79 0.24 3.83
CA ARG A 165 -14.96 1.43 4.06
C ARG A 165 -13.58 1.29 3.44
N GLY A 166 -12.91 0.16 3.64
CA GLY A 166 -11.59 -0.11 3.05
C GLY A 166 -11.62 0.01 1.52
N ARG A 167 -12.56 -0.67 0.85
CA ARG A 167 -12.72 -0.61 -0.61
C ARG A 167 -13.07 0.81 -1.11
N THR A 168 -13.91 1.53 -0.39
CA THR A 168 -14.21 2.95 -0.70
C THR A 168 -12.96 3.82 -0.62
N LEU A 169 -12.09 3.62 0.38
CA LEU A 169 -10.82 4.36 0.51
C LEU A 169 -9.81 3.99 -0.58
N ILE A 170 -9.81 2.75 -1.05
CA ILE A 170 -9.01 2.36 -2.22
C ILE A 170 -9.53 3.08 -3.46
N ALA A 171 -10.85 3.04 -3.74
CA ALA A 171 -11.45 3.79 -4.85
C ALA A 171 -11.08 5.28 -4.78
N ARG A 172 -11.19 5.88 -3.60
CA ARG A 172 -10.81 7.26 -3.34
C ARG A 172 -9.35 7.54 -3.71
N SER A 173 -8.43 6.65 -3.32
CA SER A 173 -7.00 6.81 -3.58
C SER A 173 -6.62 6.62 -5.05
N LEU A 174 -7.47 5.95 -5.84
CA LEU A 174 -7.29 5.72 -7.27
C LEU A 174 -7.85 6.87 -8.14
N MET A 175 -8.69 7.75 -7.59
CA MET A 175 -9.28 8.87 -8.33
C MET A 175 -8.26 9.74 -9.08
N PRO A 176 -7.09 10.12 -8.49
CA PRO A 176 -6.09 10.93 -9.19
C PRO A 176 -5.22 10.12 -10.17
N SER A 177 -5.52 8.86 -10.44
CA SER A 177 -4.71 7.95 -11.28
C SER A 177 -3.24 7.86 -10.81
N PRO A 178 -3.00 7.43 -9.56
CA PRO A 178 -1.64 7.38 -9.02
C PRO A 178 -0.81 6.31 -9.74
N ARG A 179 0.52 6.49 -9.77
CA ARG A 179 1.47 5.46 -10.22
C ARG A 179 1.96 4.56 -9.08
N LEU A 180 1.68 4.93 -7.85
CA LEU A 180 2.03 4.19 -6.64
C LEU A 180 0.86 4.20 -5.67
N LEU A 181 0.46 3.02 -5.20
CA LEU A 181 -0.56 2.84 -4.18
C LEU A 181 0.07 2.23 -2.92
N LEU A 182 -0.08 2.90 -1.80
CA LEU A 182 0.39 2.48 -0.49
C LEU A 182 -0.79 2.05 0.38
N LEU A 183 -0.74 0.83 0.92
CA LEU A 183 -1.81 0.21 1.69
C LEU A 183 -1.27 -0.14 3.09
N ASP A 184 -1.71 0.57 4.13
CA ASP A 184 -1.27 0.34 5.51
C ASP A 184 -2.27 -0.56 6.24
N GLU A 185 -1.97 -1.85 6.35
CA GLU A 185 -2.78 -2.87 7.00
C GLU A 185 -4.27 -2.84 6.56
N PRO A 186 -4.57 -2.89 5.26
CA PRO A 186 -5.92 -2.64 4.73
C PRO A 186 -6.95 -3.70 5.13
N ALA A 187 -6.51 -4.89 5.54
CA ALA A 187 -7.37 -5.99 5.96
C ALA A 187 -7.64 -6.01 7.48
N THR A 188 -7.07 -5.07 8.24
CA THR A 188 -7.24 -5.03 9.70
C THR A 188 -8.71 -4.92 10.11
N GLY A 189 -9.16 -5.85 10.95
CA GLY A 189 -10.52 -5.86 11.48
C GLY A 189 -11.59 -6.38 10.51
N LEU A 190 -11.19 -6.94 9.37
CA LEU A 190 -12.11 -7.60 8.44
C LEU A 190 -12.41 -9.04 8.88
N ASP A 191 -13.65 -9.47 8.67
CA ASP A 191 -13.97 -10.89 8.70
C ASP A 191 -13.36 -11.61 7.47
N LEU A 192 -13.48 -12.93 7.46
CA LEU A 192 -12.92 -13.76 6.40
C LEU A 192 -13.45 -13.36 5.01
N ALA A 193 -14.76 -13.18 4.86
CA ALA A 193 -15.37 -12.89 3.58
C ALA A 193 -14.96 -11.50 3.07
N ALA A 194 -14.96 -10.49 3.93
CA ALA A 194 -14.55 -9.13 3.58
C ALA A 194 -13.05 -9.05 3.22
N ARG A 195 -12.21 -9.85 3.90
CA ARG A 195 -10.79 -9.96 3.57
C ARG A 195 -10.60 -10.55 2.17
N GLU A 196 -11.22 -11.69 1.88
CA GLU A 196 -11.09 -12.33 0.56
C GLU A 196 -11.60 -11.41 -0.55
N GLN A 197 -12.74 -10.75 -0.38
CA GLN A 197 -13.23 -9.73 -1.33
C GLN A 197 -12.25 -8.57 -1.55
N LEU A 198 -11.55 -8.13 -0.50
CA LEU A 198 -10.52 -7.10 -0.63
C LEU A 198 -9.34 -7.61 -1.47
N LEU A 199 -8.90 -8.84 -1.23
CA LEU A 199 -7.77 -9.43 -1.95
C LEU A 199 -8.10 -9.66 -3.42
N ASP A 200 -9.31 -10.17 -3.72
CA ASP A 200 -9.82 -10.30 -5.09
C ASP A 200 -9.85 -8.92 -5.80
N SER A 201 -10.26 -7.87 -5.08
CA SER A 201 -10.26 -6.50 -5.62
C SER A 201 -8.84 -5.98 -5.93
N LEU A 202 -7.84 -6.35 -5.12
CA LEU A 202 -6.44 -5.97 -5.37
C LEU A 202 -5.83 -6.76 -6.53
N ASP A 203 -6.22 -8.03 -6.71
CA ASP A 203 -5.82 -8.83 -7.85
C ASP A 203 -6.43 -8.27 -9.16
N ALA A 204 -7.72 -7.94 -9.17
CA ALA A 204 -8.40 -7.28 -10.30
C ALA A 204 -7.77 -5.92 -10.65
N LEU A 205 -7.41 -5.13 -9.63
CA LEU A 205 -6.75 -3.83 -9.82
C LEU A 205 -5.43 -3.97 -10.60
N ARG A 206 -4.66 -5.02 -10.36
CA ARG A 206 -3.43 -5.30 -11.10
C ARG A 206 -3.70 -5.59 -12.58
N GLU A 207 -4.75 -6.35 -12.87
CA GLU A 207 -5.11 -6.71 -14.24
C GLU A 207 -5.54 -5.48 -15.05
N GLU A 208 -6.28 -4.56 -14.42
CA GLU A 208 -6.77 -3.35 -15.06
C GLU A 208 -5.74 -2.21 -15.13
N HIS A 209 -4.78 -2.19 -14.20
CA HIS A 209 -3.74 -1.16 -14.08
C HIS A 209 -2.33 -1.80 -13.98
N PRO A 210 -1.82 -2.43 -15.05
CA PRO A 210 -0.59 -3.20 -15.02
C PRO A 210 0.68 -2.37 -14.70
N GLU A 211 0.63 -1.04 -14.91
CA GLU A 211 1.72 -0.11 -14.58
C GLU A 211 1.69 0.36 -13.12
N LEU A 212 0.56 0.17 -12.42
CA LEU A 212 0.43 0.60 -11.03
C LEU A 212 1.35 -0.22 -10.12
N ALA A 213 2.25 0.45 -9.42
CA ALA A 213 3.01 -0.17 -8.36
C ALA A 213 2.24 -0.12 -7.04
N THR A 214 2.32 -1.19 -6.24
CA THR A 214 1.69 -1.22 -4.91
C THR A 214 2.67 -1.62 -3.82
N VAL A 215 2.53 -1.05 -2.62
CA VAL A 215 3.20 -1.51 -1.40
C VAL A 215 2.15 -1.76 -0.34
N LEU A 216 1.93 -3.02 -0.03
CA LEU A 216 0.99 -3.48 1.00
C LEU A 216 1.76 -3.82 2.27
N VAL A 217 1.44 -3.15 3.35
CA VAL A 217 1.98 -3.43 4.68
C VAL A 217 1.02 -4.36 5.41
N THR A 218 1.54 -5.45 5.94
CA THR A 218 0.79 -6.36 6.81
C THR A 218 1.73 -7.13 7.75
N HIS A 219 1.17 -7.81 8.71
CA HIS A 219 1.87 -8.79 9.56
C HIS A 219 1.31 -10.22 9.40
N HIS A 220 0.38 -10.43 8.46
CA HIS A 220 -0.25 -11.69 8.13
C HIS A 220 0.02 -12.10 6.67
N LEU A 221 0.54 -13.31 6.46
CA LEU A 221 0.80 -13.80 5.11
C LEU A 221 -0.50 -14.09 4.34
N GLU A 222 -1.56 -14.45 5.06
CA GLU A 222 -2.88 -14.72 4.49
C GLU A 222 -3.56 -13.47 3.90
N GLU A 223 -3.03 -12.29 4.19
CA GLU A 223 -3.49 -10.99 3.66
C GLU A 223 -2.77 -10.59 2.37
N LEU A 224 -1.94 -11.45 1.81
CA LEU A 224 -1.24 -11.19 0.55
C LEU A 224 -2.11 -11.61 -0.64
N PRO A 225 -2.39 -10.70 -1.61
CA PRO A 225 -3.00 -11.05 -2.88
C PRO A 225 -2.17 -12.08 -3.65
N ALA A 226 -2.80 -12.88 -4.51
CA ALA A 226 -2.10 -13.82 -5.39
C ALA A 226 -1.16 -13.08 -6.35
N SER A 227 -1.50 -11.84 -6.68
CA SER A 227 -0.74 -10.92 -7.53
C SER A 227 0.55 -10.37 -6.90
N THR A 228 0.87 -10.68 -5.62
CA THR A 228 2.11 -10.22 -4.96
C THR A 228 3.34 -10.73 -5.70
N THR A 229 4.18 -9.81 -6.19
CA THR A 229 5.39 -10.13 -6.98
C THR A 229 6.66 -10.11 -6.14
N HIS A 230 6.74 -9.21 -5.18
CA HIS A 230 7.93 -8.95 -4.36
C HIS A 230 7.56 -8.87 -2.88
N ALA A 231 8.55 -9.11 -2.03
CA ALA A 231 8.38 -8.96 -0.60
C ALA A 231 9.62 -8.36 0.07
N MET A 232 9.41 -7.68 1.18
CA MET A 232 10.45 -7.30 2.13
C MET A 232 10.06 -7.75 3.53
N LEU A 233 10.97 -8.42 4.21
CA LEU A 233 10.86 -8.82 5.61
C LEU A 233 11.63 -7.82 6.49
N LEU A 234 10.94 -7.18 7.42
CA LEU A 234 11.50 -6.18 8.32
C LEU A 234 11.47 -6.67 9.77
N ARG A 235 12.62 -6.63 10.45
CA ARG A 235 12.76 -7.00 11.87
C ARG A 235 13.60 -5.98 12.59
N GLY A 236 13.09 -5.38 13.67
CA GLY A 236 13.83 -4.42 14.49
C GLY A 236 14.40 -3.23 13.70
N GLY A 237 13.68 -2.74 12.70
CA GLY A 237 14.12 -1.62 11.87
C GLY A 237 15.11 -1.99 10.76
N ARG A 238 15.45 -3.27 10.58
CA ARG A 238 16.40 -3.73 9.55
C ARG A 238 15.73 -4.68 8.55
N CYS A 239 16.20 -4.64 7.31
CA CYS A 239 15.78 -5.58 6.29
C CYS A 239 16.42 -6.95 6.55
N VAL A 240 15.59 -7.99 6.71
CA VAL A 240 16.04 -9.39 6.82
C VAL A 240 16.22 -10.00 5.42
N ALA A 241 15.27 -9.74 4.53
CA ALA A 241 15.29 -10.19 3.16
C ALA A 241 14.41 -9.28 2.29
N SER A 242 14.78 -9.09 1.03
CA SER A 242 14.04 -8.28 0.05
C SER A 242 14.27 -8.84 -1.35
N GLY A 243 13.22 -8.89 -2.20
CA GLY A 243 13.30 -9.38 -3.57
C GLY A 243 12.01 -10.07 -4.03
N PRO A 244 12.08 -10.96 -5.04
CA PRO A 244 10.94 -11.74 -5.52
C PRO A 244 10.25 -12.49 -4.37
N ALA A 245 8.90 -12.45 -4.35
CA ALA A 245 8.13 -12.98 -3.23
C ALA A 245 8.43 -14.46 -2.94
N ASP A 246 8.58 -15.27 -3.97
CA ASP A 246 8.87 -16.72 -3.83
C ASP A 246 10.24 -17.01 -3.21
N GLU A 247 11.21 -16.11 -3.41
CA GLU A 247 12.53 -16.22 -2.82
C GLU A 247 12.57 -15.71 -1.37
N VAL A 248 11.75 -14.70 -1.06
CA VAL A 248 11.74 -14.03 0.25
C VAL A 248 10.82 -14.73 1.23
N LEU A 249 9.63 -15.17 0.81
CA LEU A 249 8.60 -15.76 1.67
C LEU A 249 8.82 -17.25 1.90
N THR A 250 10.00 -17.60 2.40
CA THR A 250 10.37 -18.97 2.75
C THR A 250 10.17 -19.24 4.25
N THR A 251 10.03 -20.52 4.60
CA THR A 251 9.88 -20.97 5.99
C THR A 251 11.00 -20.41 6.88
N ASP A 252 12.25 -20.48 6.44
CA ASP A 252 13.40 -20.08 7.26
C ASP A 252 13.46 -18.55 7.47
N ARG A 253 13.33 -17.76 6.39
CA ARG A 253 13.40 -16.31 6.44
C ARG A 253 12.22 -15.70 7.21
N VAL A 254 11.01 -16.24 7.04
CA VAL A 254 9.84 -15.78 7.78
C VAL A 254 9.95 -16.17 9.25
N SER A 255 10.40 -17.40 9.57
CA SER A 255 10.66 -17.83 10.95
C SER A 255 11.69 -16.92 11.64
N ASP A 256 12.77 -16.57 10.94
CA ASP A 256 13.76 -15.61 11.47
C ASP A 256 13.15 -14.23 11.68
N CYS A 257 12.46 -13.69 10.67
CA CYS A 257 11.85 -12.36 10.75
C CYS A 257 10.89 -12.22 11.94
N PHE A 258 10.05 -13.22 12.18
CA PHE A 258 9.05 -13.20 13.26
C PHE A 258 9.58 -13.76 14.59
N GLY A 259 10.79 -14.33 14.61
CA GLY A 259 11.39 -14.92 15.80
C GLY A 259 10.62 -16.13 16.33
N HIS A 260 9.87 -16.82 15.47
CA HIS A 260 9.08 -17.99 15.84
C HIS A 260 9.09 -19.03 14.71
N PRO A 261 9.27 -20.32 15.00
CA PRO A 261 9.25 -21.37 13.99
C PRO A 261 7.85 -21.46 13.33
N VAL A 262 7.79 -21.14 12.05
CA VAL A 262 6.57 -21.24 11.24
C VAL A 262 6.87 -22.05 9.99
N ARG A 263 5.88 -22.74 9.47
CA ARG A 263 5.92 -23.36 8.14
C ARG A 263 5.12 -22.50 7.18
N ILE A 264 5.74 -22.14 6.06
CA ILE A 264 5.09 -21.40 4.98
C ILE A 264 4.72 -22.39 3.89
N THR A 265 3.50 -22.26 3.38
CA THR A 265 3.03 -22.99 2.19
C THR A 265 2.38 -22.00 1.23
N ARG A 266 2.48 -22.28 -0.08
CA ARG A 266 1.79 -21.53 -1.13
C ARG A 266 0.85 -22.46 -1.87
N THR A 267 -0.42 -22.10 -1.93
CA THR A 267 -1.46 -22.88 -2.63
C THR A 267 -2.28 -21.90 -3.46
N GLU A 268 -2.48 -22.19 -4.75
CA GLU A 268 -3.24 -21.33 -5.68
C GLU A 268 -2.78 -19.86 -5.66
N GLY A 269 -1.47 -19.64 -5.60
CA GLY A 269 -0.87 -18.31 -5.56
C GLY A 269 -0.87 -17.63 -4.18
N ARG A 270 -1.57 -18.17 -3.17
CA ARG A 270 -1.73 -17.58 -1.83
C ARG A 270 -0.79 -18.22 -0.81
N TRP A 271 -0.22 -17.40 0.06
CA TRP A 271 0.65 -17.85 1.15
C TRP A 271 -0.14 -18.08 2.42
N THR A 272 0.25 -19.12 3.16
CA THR A 272 -0.27 -19.40 4.51
C THR A 272 0.87 -19.70 5.45
N ALA A 273 0.73 -19.33 6.72
CA ALA A 273 1.70 -19.60 7.78
C ALA A 273 1.05 -20.44 8.88
N ARG A 274 1.77 -21.47 9.33
CA ARG A 274 1.37 -22.29 10.49
C ARG A 274 2.54 -22.48 11.44
N ALA A 275 2.31 -22.33 12.75
CA ALA A 275 3.33 -22.61 13.73
C ALA A 275 3.82 -24.06 13.61
N GLN A 276 5.13 -24.29 13.60
CA GLN A 276 5.72 -25.60 13.72
C GLN A 276 5.68 -26.00 15.18
N ARG A 277 4.99 -27.10 15.50
CA ARG A 277 5.09 -27.68 16.84
C ARG A 277 6.49 -28.26 17.02
N ALA A 278 7.23 -27.79 18.02
CA ALA A 278 8.44 -28.48 18.46
C ALA A 278 8.06 -29.95 18.72
N GLN A 279 8.73 -30.88 18.04
CA GLN A 279 8.61 -32.30 18.40
C GLN A 279 9.03 -32.41 19.85
N ARG A 280 8.08 -32.74 20.75
CA ARG A 280 8.42 -33.13 22.12
C ARG A 280 9.34 -34.35 22.00
N VAL A 281 10.63 -34.15 22.20
CA VAL A 281 11.55 -35.26 22.42
C VAL A 281 11.09 -35.94 23.69
N THR A 282 10.35 -37.04 23.55
CA THR A 282 10.01 -37.90 24.66
C THR A 282 11.31 -38.55 25.09
N ARG A 283 12.00 -37.98 26.09
CA ARG A 283 13.05 -38.70 26.80
C ARG A 283 12.38 -39.92 27.47
N ARG A 284 12.64 -41.08 26.95
CA ARG A 284 12.45 -42.37 27.66
C ARG A 284 13.59 -42.56 28.65
#